data_617775ed56943b45c94b6e715f9fb745
#
_entry.id   617775ed56943b45c94b6e715f9fb745
#
_cell.length_a   1.000
_cell.length_b   1.000
_cell.length_c   1.000
_cell.angle_alpha   90.00
_cell.angle_beta   90.00
_cell.angle_gamma   90.00
#
_symmetry.space_group_name_H-M   'P 1'
#
loop_
_entity.id
_entity.type
_entity.pdbx_description
1 polymer ?
#
loop_
_entity_poly.entity_id
_entity_poly.type
_entity_poly.pdbx_seq_one_letter_code
_entity_poly.pdbx_strand_id
1 'polypeptide(L)'
;MEAKSVLLFVIIVVLLYIVYNYISKDVSTLSGLTSAQTMQTVNASTLTSSSTSGNTSNFTYSIWFYIDDWNYRYGEEKVVFGRMVSGSRPLQPCPSVILGALENNLIVSLTVFPGLDSAPTTTGTTGTTTTGTTTTGTTTTGTTTTGTTTTTTTNTITHRCAVANIPIQKWVNLIVSVYGRSMDIYMDGKLVRTCVLPGVAKIDSNAPVYITPNGGFSGWTSTFQYFGNSCDPQTAWNIYEAGYGASMLSNLFGKYTVKVSLMEGNTEDSSFSI
;
A
#
# COMPACT_ATOMS: atom_id res chain seq x y z
N MET A 1 47.51 -13.82 21.66
CA MET A 1 46.49 -14.49 20.82
C MET A 1 47.19 -15.04 19.59
N GLU A 2 46.99 -16.31 19.31
CA GLU A 2 47.57 -16.90 18.11
C GLU A 2 46.93 -16.31 16.85
N ALA A 3 47.70 -16.02 15.82
CA ALA A 3 47.21 -15.43 14.56
C ALA A 3 46.03 -16.24 13.96
N LYS A 4 45.98 -17.54 14.24
CA LYS A 4 44.89 -18.43 13.84
C LYS A 4 43.54 -18.08 14.52
N SER A 5 43.56 -17.69 15.81
CA SER A 5 42.35 -17.31 16.56
C SER A 5 41.79 -15.98 16.05
N VAL A 6 42.68 -15.03 15.72
CA VAL A 6 42.24 -13.74 15.14
C VAL A 6 41.62 -13.94 13.74
N LEU A 7 42.25 -14.78 12.92
CA LEU A 7 41.72 -15.10 11.59
C LEU A 7 40.36 -15.78 11.69
N LEU A 8 40.19 -16.75 12.59
CA LEU A 8 38.92 -17.43 12.82
C LEU A 8 37.80 -16.45 13.23
N PHE A 9 38.13 -15.52 14.17
CA PHE A 9 37.19 -14.50 14.63
C PHE A 9 36.74 -13.58 13.48
N VAL A 10 37.68 -13.13 12.63
CA VAL A 10 37.36 -12.29 11.47
C VAL A 10 36.44 -13.05 10.49
N ILE A 11 36.71 -14.34 10.22
CA ILE A 11 35.85 -15.17 9.34
C ILE A 11 34.46 -15.28 9.92
N ILE A 12 34.29 -15.52 11.22
CA ILE A 12 32.97 -15.61 11.87
C ILE A 12 32.22 -14.29 11.75
N VAL A 13 32.87 -13.15 12.00
CA VAL A 13 32.26 -11.81 11.87
C VAL A 13 31.82 -11.55 10.43
N VAL A 14 32.63 -11.91 9.44
CA VAL A 14 32.27 -11.77 8.01
C VAL A 14 31.10 -12.68 7.63
N LEU A 15 31.08 -13.93 8.11
CA LEU A 15 29.96 -14.84 7.88
C LEU A 15 28.68 -14.32 8.54
N LEU A 16 28.73 -13.84 9.77
CA LEU A 16 27.58 -13.25 10.45
C LEU A 16 27.10 -11.99 9.71
N TYR A 17 28.01 -11.16 9.18
CA TYR A 17 27.64 -10.01 8.36
C TYR A 17 26.95 -10.41 7.05
N ILE A 18 27.45 -11.45 6.36
CA ILE A 18 26.84 -11.98 5.13
C ILE A 18 25.44 -12.55 5.41
N VAL A 19 25.32 -13.37 6.47
CA VAL A 19 24.05 -13.93 6.92
C VAL A 19 23.07 -12.81 7.30
N TYR A 20 23.53 -11.83 8.04
CA TYR A 20 22.74 -10.63 8.38
C TYR A 20 22.24 -9.92 7.12
N ASN A 21 23.09 -9.59 6.16
CA ASN A 21 22.68 -8.94 4.92
C ASN A 21 21.72 -9.79 4.07
N TYR A 22 21.88 -11.11 4.10
CA TYR A 22 20.99 -12.01 3.35
C TYR A 22 19.62 -12.11 3.99
N ILE A 23 19.54 -12.20 5.32
CA ILE A 23 18.27 -12.31 6.07
C ILE A 23 17.56 -10.95 6.18
N SER A 24 18.32 -9.84 6.25
CA SER A 24 17.75 -8.49 6.42
C SER A 24 17.18 -7.89 5.14
N LYS A 25 17.36 -8.51 3.99
CA LYS A 25 16.70 -8.08 2.74
C LYS A 25 15.26 -8.57 2.74
N ASP A 26 14.39 -7.81 3.36
CA ASP A 26 12.95 -7.96 3.22
C ASP A 26 12.56 -7.46 1.82
N VAL A 27 12.49 -8.41 0.86
CA VAL A 27 12.26 -8.12 -0.58
C VAL A 27 10.91 -7.43 -0.82
N SER A 28 10.00 -7.52 0.14
CA SER A 28 8.67 -6.91 0.07
C SER A 28 8.64 -5.45 0.52
N THR A 29 9.67 -4.97 1.26
CA THR A 29 9.70 -3.59 1.77
C THR A 29 10.19 -2.64 0.68
N LEU A 30 9.31 -1.73 0.24
CA LEU A 30 9.53 -0.79 -0.86
C LEU A 30 9.92 0.61 -0.38
N SER A 31 9.58 0.95 0.87
CA SER A 31 9.93 2.22 1.52
C SER A 31 10.08 2.04 3.02
N GLY A 32 11.10 2.68 3.60
CA GLY A 32 11.37 2.71 5.04
C GLY A 32 10.74 3.91 5.75
N LEU A 33 11.28 4.26 6.92
CA LEU A 33 10.83 5.39 7.72
C LEU A 33 11.09 6.72 7.01
N THR A 34 10.03 7.48 6.77
CA THR A 34 10.07 8.78 6.08
C THR A 34 8.99 9.70 6.63
N SER A 35 9.24 11.02 6.57
CA SER A 35 8.23 12.03 6.88
C SER A 35 7.04 11.92 5.94
N ALA A 36 5.83 11.92 6.49
CA ALA A 36 4.59 11.82 5.72
C ALA A 36 4.23 13.12 4.96
N GLN A 37 5.04 14.17 5.08
CA GLN A 37 4.92 15.40 4.28
C GLN A 37 5.76 15.33 2.99
N THR A 38 6.63 14.31 2.86
CA THR A 38 7.53 14.14 1.72
C THR A 38 7.02 13.02 0.83
N MET A 39 6.65 13.36 -0.42
CA MET A 39 6.20 12.39 -1.40
C MET A 39 7.32 11.40 -1.76
N GLN A 40 6.97 10.12 -1.79
CA GLN A 40 7.82 9.07 -2.33
C GLN A 40 7.11 8.40 -3.51
N THR A 41 7.88 7.94 -4.48
CA THR A 41 7.37 7.24 -5.66
C THR A 41 8.01 5.87 -5.76
N VAL A 42 7.18 4.83 -5.82
CA VAL A 42 7.59 3.45 -6.09
C VAL A 42 7.23 3.12 -7.53
N ASN A 43 8.23 2.78 -8.33
CA ASN A 43 8.02 2.46 -9.74
C ASN A 43 7.21 1.17 -9.92
N ALA A 44 6.39 1.12 -10.96
CA ALA A 44 5.58 -0.05 -11.29
C ALA A 44 6.42 -1.31 -11.50
N SER A 45 7.62 -1.18 -12.07
CA SER A 45 8.55 -2.31 -12.29
C SER A 45 8.98 -2.99 -10.98
N THR A 46 9.08 -2.23 -9.89
CA THR A 46 9.44 -2.79 -8.57
C THR A 46 8.32 -3.66 -8.00
N LEU A 47 7.05 -3.34 -8.32
CA LEU A 47 5.89 -4.12 -7.88
C LEU A 47 5.79 -5.46 -8.63
N THR A 48 6.16 -5.48 -9.91
CA THR A 48 6.10 -6.71 -10.72
C THR A 48 7.20 -7.70 -10.36
N SER A 49 8.38 -7.23 -9.96
CA SER A 49 9.50 -8.08 -9.54
C SER A 49 9.27 -8.76 -8.19
N SER A 50 8.43 -8.21 -7.34
CA SER A 50 8.08 -8.80 -6.04
C SER A 50 6.89 -9.78 -6.10
N SER A 51 6.25 -9.93 -7.26
CA SER A 51 5.09 -10.82 -7.45
C SER A 51 5.51 -12.06 -8.24
N THR A 52 5.45 -13.22 -7.60
CA THR A 52 5.72 -14.55 -8.25
C THR A 52 4.61 -14.95 -9.23
N SER A 53 3.46 -14.32 -9.15
CA SER A 53 2.29 -14.56 -10.01
C SER A 53 2.04 -13.29 -10.83
N GLY A 54 2.08 -13.38 -12.15
CA GLY A 54 1.79 -12.26 -13.03
C GLY A 54 0.53 -11.48 -12.64
N ASN A 55 0.13 -10.47 -13.40
CA ASN A 55 -1.00 -9.56 -13.16
C ASN A 55 -2.29 -10.26 -12.69
N THR A 56 -2.34 -10.67 -11.42
CA THR A 56 -3.55 -11.17 -10.81
C THR A 56 -4.33 -9.98 -10.24
N SER A 57 -5.67 -10.06 -10.28
CA SER A 57 -6.55 -9.07 -9.64
C SER A 57 -6.49 -9.12 -8.10
N ASN A 58 -5.67 -10.02 -7.55
CA ASN A 58 -5.45 -10.18 -6.13
C ASN A 58 -4.14 -9.52 -5.73
N PHE A 59 -4.15 -8.73 -4.68
CA PHE A 59 -2.95 -8.04 -4.18
C PHE A 59 -3.16 -7.59 -2.74
N THR A 60 -2.06 -7.31 -2.08
CA THR A 60 -2.05 -6.74 -0.73
C THR A 60 -1.04 -5.62 -0.65
N TYR A 61 -1.44 -4.52 -0.04
CA TYR A 61 -0.57 -3.42 0.37
C TYR A 61 -0.55 -3.33 1.88
N SER A 62 0.62 -3.14 2.46
CA SER A 62 0.81 -2.87 3.88
C SER A 62 1.61 -1.59 4.06
N ILE A 63 1.22 -0.77 5.02
CA ILE A 63 1.93 0.44 5.41
C ILE A 63 1.79 0.67 6.90
N TRP A 64 2.87 1.12 7.54
CA TRP A 64 2.83 1.71 8.86
C TRP A 64 2.78 3.22 8.74
N PHE A 65 1.90 3.86 9.49
CA PHE A 65 1.82 5.30 9.54
C PHE A 65 1.56 5.80 10.97
N TYR A 66 2.02 7.00 11.24
CA TYR A 66 1.85 7.71 12.49
C TYR A 66 1.32 9.11 12.19
N ILE A 67 0.14 9.46 12.69
CA ILE A 67 -0.46 10.78 12.55
C ILE A 67 -0.09 11.58 13.80
N ASP A 68 0.66 12.66 13.61
CA ASP A 68 1.08 13.55 14.69
C ASP A 68 0.01 14.61 14.97
N ASP A 69 -0.38 15.35 13.95
CA ASP A 69 -1.40 16.40 14.02
C ASP A 69 -2.45 16.24 12.92
N TRP A 70 -3.71 16.06 13.35
CA TRP A 70 -4.84 15.98 12.42
C TRP A 70 -5.19 17.34 11.78
N ASN A 71 -4.89 18.45 12.47
CA ASN A 71 -5.24 19.80 11.99
C ASN A 71 -4.37 20.25 10.81
N TYR A 72 -3.23 19.59 10.58
CA TYR A 72 -2.43 19.84 9.39
C TYR A 72 -3.30 19.67 8.14
N ARG A 73 -3.43 20.72 7.32
CA ARG A 73 -4.29 20.75 6.13
C ARG A 73 -5.74 20.33 6.45
N TYR A 74 -6.30 20.89 7.52
CA TYR A 74 -7.70 20.66 7.90
C TYR A 74 -8.64 21.10 6.77
N GLY A 75 -9.66 20.30 6.50
CA GLY A 75 -10.58 20.54 5.39
C GLY A 75 -10.12 19.97 4.04
N GLU A 76 -8.92 19.38 3.96
CA GLU A 76 -8.39 18.73 2.76
C GLU A 76 -8.19 17.23 2.95
N GLU A 77 -8.54 16.44 1.91
CA GLU A 77 -8.21 15.02 1.89
C GLU A 77 -6.68 14.83 1.81
N LYS A 78 -6.13 13.97 2.67
CA LYS A 78 -4.70 13.71 2.78
C LYS A 78 -4.42 12.29 2.31
N VAL A 79 -3.71 12.13 1.20
CA VAL A 79 -3.41 10.79 0.65
C VAL A 79 -2.29 10.14 1.45
N VAL A 80 -2.54 8.94 1.98
CA VAL A 80 -1.53 8.11 2.64
C VAL A 80 -0.69 7.40 1.57
N PHE A 81 -1.33 6.70 0.65
CA PHE A 81 -0.70 6.17 -0.54
C PHE A 81 -1.75 5.90 -1.63
N GLY A 82 -1.29 5.75 -2.87
CA GLY A 82 -2.15 5.31 -3.96
C GLY A 82 -1.37 4.87 -5.18
N ARG A 83 -1.83 3.79 -5.81
CA ARG A 83 -1.40 3.39 -7.13
C ARG A 83 -2.30 4.07 -8.15
N MET A 84 -1.76 5.03 -8.89
CA MET A 84 -2.54 5.92 -9.75
C MET A 84 -1.67 6.46 -10.89
N VAL A 85 -2.34 6.89 -11.96
CA VAL A 85 -1.69 7.44 -13.16
C VAL A 85 -0.97 8.77 -12.86
N SER A 86 -1.44 9.52 -11.87
CA SER A 86 -0.86 10.82 -11.49
C SER A 86 -0.84 10.99 -9.98
N GLY A 87 0.29 11.48 -9.45
CA GLY A 87 0.43 11.81 -8.03
C GLY A 87 -0.43 13.00 -7.58
N SER A 88 -0.94 13.82 -8.51
CA SER A 88 -1.71 15.04 -8.18
C SER A 88 -3.15 14.76 -7.80
N ARG A 89 -3.77 13.71 -8.35
CA ARG A 89 -5.15 13.31 -8.05
C ARG A 89 -5.30 11.80 -8.18
N PRO A 90 -6.10 11.15 -7.31
CA PRO A 90 -6.40 9.74 -7.43
C PRO A 90 -7.36 9.47 -8.59
N LEU A 91 -6.86 9.57 -9.82
CA LEU A 91 -7.58 9.17 -11.02
C LEU A 91 -7.45 7.66 -11.18
N GLN A 92 -8.58 6.97 -11.19
CA GLN A 92 -8.66 5.50 -11.33
C GLN A 92 -7.72 4.76 -10.36
N PRO A 93 -7.84 5.01 -9.05
CA PRO A 93 -6.94 4.41 -8.07
C PRO A 93 -7.09 2.90 -7.98
N CYS A 94 -5.98 2.20 -7.77
CA CYS A 94 -5.99 0.75 -7.59
C CYS A 94 -4.91 0.26 -6.61
N PRO A 95 -5.09 0.46 -5.29
CA PRO A 95 -6.02 1.31 -4.56
C PRO A 95 -5.50 2.74 -4.34
N SER A 96 -6.32 3.62 -3.73
CA SER A 96 -5.83 4.78 -2.97
C SER A 96 -6.39 4.76 -1.55
N VAL A 97 -5.57 5.22 -0.62
CA VAL A 97 -5.90 5.36 0.80
C VAL A 97 -5.78 6.82 1.19
N ILE A 98 -6.86 7.37 1.74
CA ILE A 98 -7.00 8.80 2.02
C ILE A 98 -7.48 8.98 3.46
N LEU A 99 -6.90 9.90 4.20
CA LEU A 99 -7.45 10.40 5.45
C LEU A 99 -8.51 11.45 5.14
N GLY A 100 -9.63 11.38 5.83
CA GLY A 100 -10.76 12.30 5.63
C GLY A 100 -10.40 13.76 5.87
N ALA A 101 -11.11 14.65 5.18
CA ALA A 101 -10.86 16.08 5.26
C ALA A 101 -11.26 16.67 6.62
N LEU A 102 -12.41 16.26 7.14
CA LEU A 102 -13.02 16.79 8.36
C LEU A 102 -13.18 15.74 9.46
N GLU A 103 -13.54 14.53 9.07
CA GLU A 103 -13.81 13.44 10.00
C GLU A 103 -12.56 12.55 10.16
N ASN A 104 -12.36 12.04 11.38
CA ASN A 104 -11.34 11.05 11.63
C ASN A 104 -11.75 9.69 11.05
N ASN A 105 -11.56 9.57 9.74
CA ASN A 105 -11.79 8.35 8.99
C ASN A 105 -10.68 8.13 7.95
N LEU A 106 -10.56 6.88 7.53
CA LEU A 106 -9.69 6.45 6.44
C LEU A 106 -10.57 5.88 5.34
N ILE A 107 -10.36 6.32 4.12
CA ILE A 107 -11.14 5.93 2.96
C ILE A 107 -10.23 5.18 2.00
N VAL A 108 -10.56 3.93 1.73
CA VAL A 108 -9.91 3.13 0.69
C VAL A 108 -10.78 3.18 -0.56
N SER A 109 -10.21 3.68 -1.65
CA SER A 109 -10.87 3.76 -2.95
C SER A 109 -10.24 2.80 -3.94
N LEU A 110 -11.06 2.07 -4.68
CA LEU A 110 -10.61 1.10 -5.66
C LEU A 110 -11.45 1.21 -6.93
N THR A 111 -10.79 1.36 -8.07
CA THR A 111 -11.44 1.32 -9.38
C THR A 111 -11.65 -0.13 -9.80
N VAL A 112 -12.86 -0.45 -10.23
CA VAL A 112 -13.28 -1.80 -10.63
C VAL A 112 -13.95 -1.77 -12.01
N PHE A 113 -13.87 -2.89 -12.71
CA PHE A 113 -14.73 -3.16 -13.86
C PHE A 113 -16.08 -3.64 -13.33
N PRO A 114 -17.19 -2.99 -13.68
CA PRO A 114 -18.51 -3.47 -13.23
C PRO A 114 -18.78 -4.89 -13.77
N GLY A 115 -19.24 -5.77 -12.91
CA GLY A 115 -19.75 -7.07 -13.32
C GLY A 115 -21.08 -6.91 -14.07
N LEU A 116 -21.51 -7.96 -14.79
CA LEU A 116 -22.79 -8.00 -15.50
C LEU A 116 -23.99 -7.74 -14.58
N ASP A 117 -23.86 -8.07 -13.29
CA ASP A 117 -24.88 -7.86 -12.26
C ASP A 117 -24.96 -6.42 -11.74
N SER A 118 -24.02 -5.57 -12.15
CA SER A 118 -23.91 -4.16 -11.75
C SER A 118 -24.45 -3.23 -12.84
N ALA A 119 -25.47 -3.66 -13.57
CA ALA A 119 -26.20 -2.74 -14.42
C ALA A 119 -26.65 -1.55 -13.55
N PRO A 120 -26.36 -0.30 -13.95
CA PRO A 120 -26.84 0.85 -13.22
C PRO A 120 -28.35 0.74 -13.17
N THR A 121 -28.92 0.61 -11.97
CA THR A 121 -30.34 0.82 -11.77
C THR A 121 -30.54 2.28 -12.11
N THR A 122 -30.95 2.54 -13.34
CA THR A 122 -31.37 3.86 -13.79
C THR A 122 -32.65 4.15 -13.05
N THR A 123 -32.51 4.73 -11.85
CA THR A 123 -33.64 5.42 -11.23
C THR A 123 -33.93 6.58 -12.17
N GLY A 124 -34.93 6.41 -13.00
CA GLY A 124 -35.30 7.37 -14.02
C GLY A 124 -35.72 8.70 -13.39
N THR A 125 -34.81 9.64 -13.39
CA THR A 125 -35.14 11.04 -13.38
C THR A 125 -35.26 11.44 -14.84
N THR A 126 -36.47 11.59 -15.30
CA THR A 126 -36.83 12.11 -16.63
C THR A 126 -36.31 13.56 -16.70
N GLY A 127 -35.06 13.73 -17.06
CA GLY A 127 -34.50 15.02 -17.43
C GLY A 127 -34.73 15.22 -18.93
N THR A 128 -35.64 16.09 -19.31
CA THR A 128 -35.88 16.49 -20.70
C THR A 128 -34.65 17.19 -21.23
N THR A 129 -33.86 16.48 -22.04
CA THR A 129 -32.72 17.09 -22.75
C THR A 129 -33.25 17.75 -24.01
N THR A 130 -33.33 19.07 -24.04
CA THR A 130 -33.63 19.84 -25.24
C THR A 130 -32.42 19.83 -26.13
N THR A 131 -32.40 19.03 -27.17
CA THR A 131 -31.37 19.02 -28.21
C THR A 131 -31.61 20.20 -29.13
N GLY A 132 -30.75 21.24 -29.01
CA GLY A 132 -30.71 22.31 -30.00
C GLY A 132 -29.99 21.85 -31.25
N THR A 133 -30.71 21.64 -32.32
CA THR A 133 -30.17 21.32 -33.63
C THR A 133 -29.80 22.64 -34.34
N THR A 134 -28.52 22.89 -34.56
CA THR A 134 -28.06 23.95 -35.47
C THR A 134 -27.75 23.29 -36.81
N THR A 135 -28.62 23.50 -37.78
CA THR A 135 -28.43 23.04 -39.16
C THR A 135 -27.59 24.07 -39.93
N THR A 136 -26.40 23.67 -40.38
CA THR A 136 -25.72 24.38 -41.48
C THR A 136 -25.36 23.34 -42.53
N GLY A 137 -26.02 23.42 -43.66
CA GLY A 137 -25.86 22.48 -44.74
C GLY A 137 -24.62 22.71 -45.55
N THR A 138 -23.95 21.62 -45.95
CA THR A 138 -23.17 21.54 -47.16
C THR A 138 -23.22 20.08 -47.64
N THR A 139 -23.82 19.90 -48.81
CA THR A 139 -23.92 18.60 -49.49
C THR A 139 -22.56 18.25 -50.09
N THR A 140 -21.95 17.17 -49.69
CA THR A 140 -20.86 16.52 -50.42
C THR A 140 -21.13 15.03 -50.45
N THR A 141 -21.36 14.50 -51.63
CA THR A 141 -21.50 13.08 -51.92
C THR A 141 -20.17 12.39 -51.69
N GLY A 142 -20.05 11.57 -50.68
CA GLY A 142 -18.86 10.78 -50.35
C GLY A 142 -19.26 9.41 -49.90
N THR A 143 -18.73 8.41 -50.53
CA THR A 143 -18.88 6.96 -50.37
C THR A 143 -18.85 6.55 -48.90
N THR A 144 -19.91 5.92 -48.45
CA THR A 144 -20.02 5.40 -47.06
C THR A 144 -19.16 4.16 -46.93
N THR A 145 -17.97 4.30 -46.38
CA THR A 145 -17.23 3.17 -45.80
C THR A 145 -17.72 3.02 -44.36
N THR A 146 -18.53 2.00 -44.11
CA THR A 146 -19.01 1.65 -42.75
C THR A 146 -17.83 1.10 -41.94
N GLY A 147 -17.03 1.99 -41.41
CA GLY A 147 -16.08 1.67 -40.36
C GLY A 147 -16.80 1.60 -39.05
N THR A 148 -17.07 0.39 -38.56
CA THR A 148 -17.55 0.20 -37.19
C THR A 148 -16.43 0.59 -36.25
N THR A 149 -16.39 1.84 -35.83
CA THR A 149 -15.54 2.27 -34.72
C THR A 149 -16.18 1.77 -33.44
N THR A 150 -15.78 0.59 -32.99
CA THR A 150 -16.15 0.09 -31.67
C THR A 150 -15.45 0.95 -30.63
N THR A 151 -16.06 2.04 -30.22
CA THR A 151 -15.62 2.79 -29.04
C THR A 151 -15.94 1.95 -27.82
N THR A 152 -14.98 1.14 -27.36
CA THR A 152 -15.10 0.40 -26.13
C THR A 152 -15.01 1.42 -24.98
N THR A 153 -16.16 1.96 -24.58
CA THR A 153 -16.25 2.74 -23.34
C THR A 153 -16.09 1.73 -22.21
N THR A 154 -14.87 1.59 -21.69
CA THR A 154 -14.63 0.80 -20.47
C THR A 154 -15.26 1.57 -19.31
N ASN A 155 -16.53 1.26 -19.01
CA ASN A 155 -17.21 1.77 -17.82
C ASN A 155 -16.47 1.23 -16.60
N THR A 156 -15.80 2.11 -15.88
CA THR A 156 -15.15 1.77 -14.61
C THR A 156 -15.85 2.53 -13.49
N ILE A 157 -15.97 1.89 -12.35
CA ILE A 157 -16.61 2.45 -11.15
C ILE A 157 -15.54 2.53 -10.05
N THR A 158 -15.44 3.66 -9.37
CA THR A 158 -14.59 3.76 -8.17
C THR A 158 -15.45 3.46 -6.94
N HIS A 159 -15.14 2.35 -6.29
CA HIS A 159 -15.76 1.96 -5.02
C HIS A 159 -14.99 2.55 -3.85
N ARG A 160 -15.70 3.08 -2.85
CA ARG A 160 -15.12 3.69 -1.64
C ARG A 160 -15.55 2.90 -0.41
N CYS A 161 -14.59 2.58 0.43
CA CYS A 161 -14.77 1.85 1.69
C CYS A 161 -14.15 2.66 2.81
N ALA A 162 -14.93 3.08 3.80
CA ALA A 162 -14.46 3.94 4.88
C ALA A 162 -14.31 3.17 6.19
N VAL A 163 -13.26 3.47 6.96
CA VAL A 163 -13.02 3.01 8.33
C VAL A 163 -12.93 4.24 9.22
N ALA A 164 -13.76 4.31 10.25
CA ALA A 164 -13.79 5.42 11.20
C ALA A 164 -12.84 5.20 12.39
N ASN A 165 -12.58 6.28 13.12
CA ASN A 165 -11.84 6.28 14.39
C ASN A 165 -10.41 5.75 14.26
N ILE A 166 -9.63 6.35 13.36
CA ILE A 166 -8.22 6.02 13.21
C ILE A 166 -7.43 6.53 14.43
N PRO A 167 -6.60 5.70 15.07
CA PRO A 167 -5.75 6.15 16.17
C PRO A 167 -4.81 7.27 15.71
N ILE A 168 -4.74 8.34 16.52
CA ILE A 168 -3.84 9.48 16.33
C ILE A 168 -2.74 9.39 17.38
N GLN A 169 -1.55 9.90 17.08
CA GLN A 169 -0.37 9.87 17.95
C GLN A 169 0.03 8.46 18.39
N LYS A 170 -0.23 7.50 17.49
CA LYS A 170 0.16 6.10 17.64
C LYS A 170 0.55 5.55 16.28
N TRP A 171 1.53 4.66 16.25
CA TRP A 171 1.83 3.86 15.06
C TRP A 171 0.67 2.90 14.76
N VAL A 172 0.20 2.91 13.55
CA VAL A 172 -0.89 2.08 13.04
C VAL A 172 -0.39 1.31 11.84
N ASN A 173 -0.60 0.00 11.84
CA ASN A 173 -0.42 -0.82 10.66
C ASN A 173 -1.74 -0.90 9.89
N LEU A 174 -1.70 -0.54 8.62
CA LEU A 174 -2.82 -0.68 7.70
C LEU A 174 -2.46 -1.70 6.65
N ILE A 175 -3.34 -2.69 6.45
CA ILE A 175 -3.24 -3.65 5.35
C ILE A 175 -4.52 -3.57 4.54
N VAL A 176 -4.37 -3.41 3.22
CA VAL A 176 -5.46 -3.46 2.25
C VAL A 176 -5.24 -4.67 1.37
N SER A 177 -6.09 -5.68 1.50
CA SER A 177 -6.03 -6.93 0.75
C SER A 177 -7.22 -7.06 -0.18
N VAL A 178 -6.98 -7.36 -1.44
CA VAL A 178 -8.03 -7.57 -2.45
C VAL A 178 -7.97 -9.01 -2.94
N TYR A 179 -9.13 -9.67 -2.88
CA TYR A 179 -9.34 -11.02 -3.40
C TYR A 179 -10.61 -11.07 -4.23
N GLY A 180 -10.49 -11.20 -5.53
CA GLY A 180 -11.61 -11.23 -6.44
C GLY A 180 -12.51 -9.99 -6.32
N ARG A 181 -13.70 -10.15 -5.73
CA ARG A 181 -14.67 -9.08 -5.48
C ARG A 181 -14.77 -8.69 -3.99
N SER A 182 -13.80 -9.04 -3.18
CA SER A 182 -13.72 -8.67 -1.76
C SER A 182 -12.50 -7.78 -1.52
N MET A 183 -12.67 -6.75 -0.73
CA MET A 183 -11.61 -5.90 -0.23
C MET A 183 -11.64 -5.90 1.28
N ASP A 184 -10.60 -6.49 1.88
CA ASP A 184 -10.43 -6.60 3.31
C ASP A 184 -9.44 -5.53 3.81
N ILE A 185 -9.84 -4.83 4.87
CA ILE A 185 -9.02 -3.81 5.52
C ILE A 185 -8.68 -4.31 6.91
N TYR A 186 -7.39 -4.47 7.17
CA TYR A 186 -6.88 -4.83 8.49
C TYR A 186 -6.20 -3.60 9.10
N MET A 187 -6.38 -3.45 10.41
CA MET A 187 -5.70 -2.43 11.20
C MET A 187 -5.10 -3.08 12.44
N ASP A 188 -3.81 -2.84 12.65
CA ASP A 188 -3.03 -3.46 13.73
C ASP A 188 -3.20 -5.00 13.74
N GLY A 189 -3.09 -5.63 12.56
CA GLY A 189 -3.20 -7.07 12.35
C GLY A 189 -4.61 -7.65 12.47
N LYS A 190 -5.65 -6.83 12.68
CA LYS A 190 -7.03 -7.27 12.89
C LYS A 190 -7.92 -6.82 11.74
N LEU A 191 -8.79 -7.69 11.25
CA LEU A 191 -9.79 -7.35 10.24
C LEU A 191 -10.80 -6.34 10.83
N VAL A 192 -10.82 -5.13 10.30
CA VAL A 192 -11.73 -4.07 10.75
C VAL A 192 -12.91 -3.87 9.80
N ARG A 193 -12.73 -4.19 8.52
CA ARG A 193 -13.80 -4.06 7.54
C ARG A 193 -13.56 -4.94 6.32
N THR A 194 -14.63 -5.54 5.81
CA THR A 194 -14.70 -6.18 4.49
C THR A 194 -15.70 -5.41 3.63
N CYS A 195 -15.30 -5.04 2.42
CA CYS A 195 -16.16 -4.39 1.45
C CYS A 195 -16.32 -5.27 0.21
N VAL A 196 -17.58 -5.50 -0.21
CA VAL A 196 -17.88 -6.22 -1.44
C VAL A 196 -17.81 -5.25 -2.61
N LEU A 197 -16.98 -5.57 -3.58
CA LEU A 197 -16.76 -4.76 -4.76
C LEU A 197 -17.83 -5.07 -5.84
N PRO A 198 -18.31 -4.06 -6.56
CA PRO A 198 -19.26 -4.26 -7.65
C PRO A 198 -18.66 -4.96 -8.87
N GLY A 199 -17.36 -5.20 -8.87
CA GLY A 199 -16.63 -5.89 -9.93
C GLY A 199 -15.21 -6.21 -9.56
N VAL A 200 -14.42 -6.67 -10.52
CA VAL A 200 -13.00 -7.02 -10.34
C VAL A 200 -12.15 -5.76 -10.40
N ALA A 201 -11.11 -5.69 -9.57
CA ALA A 201 -10.18 -4.57 -9.52
C ALA A 201 -9.55 -4.30 -10.90
N LYS A 202 -9.56 -3.02 -11.31
CA LYS A 202 -8.84 -2.56 -12.50
C LYS A 202 -7.42 -2.20 -12.10
N ILE A 203 -6.48 -3.07 -12.43
CA ILE A 203 -5.06 -2.83 -12.18
C ILE A 203 -4.44 -2.18 -13.42
N ASP A 204 -3.79 -1.03 -13.25
CA ASP A 204 -2.87 -0.49 -14.24
C ASP A 204 -1.45 -0.94 -13.88
N SER A 205 -0.90 -1.86 -14.69
CA SER A 205 0.43 -2.42 -14.47
C SER A 205 1.54 -1.38 -14.58
N ASN A 206 1.31 -0.29 -15.31
CA ASN A 206 2.28 0.77 -15.54
C ASN A 206 2.19 1.91 -14.52
N ALA A 207 1.12 1.94 -13.74
CA ALA A 207 0.93 2.99 -12.74
C ALA A 207 1.90 2.81 -11.56
N PRO A 208 2.68 3.84 -11.20
CA PRO A 208 3.51 3.85 -10.00
C PRO A 208 2.63 3.97 -8.75
N VAL A 209 3.23 3.68 -7.59
CA VAL A 209 2.63 4.00 -6.30
C VAL A 209 3.23 5.28 -5.77
N TYR A 210 2.36 6.21 -5.41
CA TYR A 210 2.75 7.43 -4.70
C TYR A 210 2.41 7.27 -3.22
N ILE A 211 3.38 7.50 -2.36
CA ILE A 211 3.23 7.55 -0.91
C ILE A 211 3.26 9.01 -0.51
N THR A 212 2.26 9.45 0.25
CA THR A 212 2.09 10.82 0.76
C THR A 212 2.23 11.93 -0.31
N PRO A 213 1.55 11.81 -1.47
CA PRO A 213 1.59 12.86 -2.48
C PRO A 213 0.90 14.14 -1.98
N ASN A 214 1.20 15.26 -2.66
CA ASN A 214 0.62 16.59 -2.39
C ASN A 214 0.80 17.07 -0.95
N GLY A 215 1.96 16.80 -0.33
CA GLY A 215 2.25 17.20 1.04
C GLY A 215 1.61 16.33 2.12
N GLY A 216 0.97 15.23 1.75
CA GLY A 216 0.49 14.17 2.63
C GLY A 216 -0.19 14.65 3.92
N PHE A 217 0.31 14.21 5.07
CA PHE A 217 -0.22 14.53 6.41
C PHE A 217 0.93 14.81 7.41
N SER A 218 0.61 15.42 8.55
CA SER A 218 1.59 15.61 9.62
C SER A 218 1.85 14.28 10.32
N GLY A 219 3.09 13.77 10.20
CA GLY A 219 3.48 12.51 10.79
C GLY A 219 4.55 11.77 9.99
N TRP A 220 4.50 10.45 10.07
CA TRP A 220 5.50 9.56 9.51
C TRP A 220 4.87 8.36 8.83
N THR A 221 5.56 7.81 7.83
CA THR A 221 5.26 6.52 7.21
C THR A 221 6.45 5.60 7.33
N SER A 222 6.23 4.30 7.40
CA SER A 222 7.29 3.29 7.45
C SER A 222 6.84 1.98 6.85
N THR A 223 7.78 1.15 6.46
CA THR A 223 7.59 -0.25 6.05
C THR A 223 6.44 -0.42 5.06
N PHE A 224 6.52 0.33 3.94
CA PHE A 224 5.57 0.14 2.85
C PHE A 224 5.91 -1.14 2.09
N GLN A 225 4.95 -2.05 1.99
CA GLN A 225 5.12 -3.38 1.38
C GLN A 225 4.02 -3.65 0.35
N TYR A 226 4.38 -4.46 -0.65
CA TYR A 226 3.46 -4.97 -1.66
C TYR A 226 3.59 -6.49 -1.80
N PHE A 227 2.46 -7.16 -1.89
CA PHE A 227 2.38 -8.59 -2.14
C PHE A 227 1.41 -8.84 -3.31
N GLY A 228 1.84 -9.66 -4.28
CA GLY A 228 1.03 -10.02 -5.45
C GLY A 228 -0.10 -11.01 -5.18
N ASN A 229 -0.36 -11.32 -3.92
CA ASN A 229 -1.42 -12.22 -3.47
C ASN A 229 -2.28 -11.53 -2.41
N SER A 230 -3.50 -12.06 -2.19
CA SER A 230 -4.33 -11.65 -1.06
C SER A 230 -3.71 -12.14 0.26
N CYS A 231 -3.99 -11.39 1.32
CA CYS A 231 -3.54 -11.65 2.67
C CYS A 231 -4.65 -12.36 3.46
N ASP A 232 -4.31 -13.42 4.17
CA ASP A 232 -5.17 -14.04 5.17
C ASP A 232 -4.96 -13.40 6.55
N PRO A 233 -5.85 -13.62 7.53
CA PRO A 233 -5.75 -13.01 8.86
C PRO A 233 -4.47 -13.37 9.62
N GLN A 234 -3.91 -14.58 9.41
CA GLN A 234 -2.66 -14.98 10.06
C GLN A 234 -1.47 -14.22 9.47
N THR A 235 -1.44 -14.08 8.16
CA THR A 235 -0.43 -13.28 7.45
C THR A 235 -0.52 -11.81 7.86
N ALA A 236 -1.74 -11.25 7.98
CA ALA A 236 -1.94 -9.88 8.46
C ALA A 236 -1.39 -9.68 9.87
N TRP A 237 -1.60 -10.65 10.76
CA TRP A 237 -1.05 -10.64 12.11
C TRP A 237 0.48 -10.71 12.10
N ASN A 238 1.07 -11.58 11.28
CA ASN A 238 2.53 -11.70 11.16
C ASN A 238 3.18 -10.41 10.63
N ILE A 239 2.54 -9.73 9.66
CA ILE A 239 3.00 -8.42 9.17
C ILE A 239 2.96 -7.37 10.28
N TYR A 240 1.90 -7.36 11.08
CA TYR A 240 1.78 -6.47 12.22
C TYR A 240 2.84 -6.75 13.29
N GLU A 241 3.06 -8.02 13.66
CA GLU A 241 4.08 -8.42 14.64
C GLU A 241 5.50 -8.08 14.20
N ALA A 242 5.75 -8.06 12.87
CA ALA A 242 7.04 -7.63 12.33
C ALA A 242 7.37 -6.17 12.67
N GLY A 243 6.37 -5.30 12.87
CA GLY A 243 6.55 -3.93 13.35
C GLY A 243 6.99 -2.94 12.26
N TYR A 244 7.04 -1.66 12.62
CA TYR A 244 7.28 -0.53 11.71
C TYR A 244 8.75 -0.18 11.47
N GLY A 245 9.65 -0.77 12.19
CA GLY A 245 11.11 -0.52 12.09
C GLY A 245 11.91 -1.80 12.04
N ALA A 246 11.23 -2.93 11.85
CA ALA A 246 11.83 -4.22 12.01
C ALA A 246 12.83 -4.55 10.90
N SER A 247 14.11 -4.39 11.20
CA SER A 247 15.03 -5.45 10.84
C SER A 247 14.74 -6.63 11.78
N MET A 248 14.87 -7.87 11.29
CA MET A 248 14.70 -9.09 12.08
C MET A 248 15.47 -9.05 13.43
N LEU A 249 16.57 -8.30 13.48
CA LEU A 249 17.37 -8.05 14.68
C LEU A 249 16.64 -7.18 15.72
N SER A 250 15.89 -6.16 15.31
CA SER A 250 15.12 -5.33 16.23
C SER A 250 14.08 -6.15 16.99
N ASN A 251 13.42 -7.11 16.32
CA ASN A 251 12.49 -8.03 16.96
C ASN A 251 13.18 -9.07 17.85
N LEU A 252 14.38 -9.51 17.45
CA LEU A 252 15.17 -10.46 18.25
C LEU A 252 15.72 -9.79 19.53
N PHE A 253 16.32 -8.59 19.39
CA PHE A 253 16.88 -7.85 20.53
C PHE A 253 15.82 -7.12 21.38
N GLY A 254 14.66 -6.81 20.83
CA GLY A 254 13.52 -6.29 21.62
C GLY A 254 12.84 -7.34 22.51
N LYS A 255 12.96 -8.62 22.16
CA LYS A 255 12.38 -9.75 22.91
C LYS A 255 13.38 -10.45 23.84
N TYR A 256 14.68 -10.39 23.52
CA TYR A 256 15.72 -11.13 24.25
C TYR A 256 16.89 -10.19 24.56
N THR A 257 17.24 -10.07 25.83
CA THR A 257 18.48 -9.43 26.27
C THR A 257 19.60 -10.46 26.17
N VAL A 258 20.63 -10.19 25.39
CA VAL A 258 21.83 -11.04 25.33
C VAL A 258 22.84 -10.49 26.32
N LYS A 259 23.13 -11.26 27.37
CA LYS A 259 24.20 -10.95 28.32
C LYS A 259 25.44 -11.77 27.96
N VAL A 260 26.52 -11.07 27.62
CA VAL A 260 27.85 -11.68 27.44
C VAL A 260 28.66 -11.35 28.67
N SER A 261 29.05 -12.37 29.42
CA SER A 261 29.91 -12.20 30.61
C SER A 261 31.24 -12.91 30.43
N LEU A 262 32.31 -12.26 30.84
CA LEU A 262 33.62 -12.88 30.98
C LEU A 262 33.76 -13.44 32.38
N MET A 263 34.04 -14.75 32.50
CA MET A 263 34.14 -15.46 33.76
C MET A 263 35.59 -15.88 33.97
N GLU A 264 36.17 -15.57 35.14
CA GLU A 264 37.42 -16.13 35.60
C GLU A 264 37.13 -17.12 36.73
N GLY A 265 37.18 -18.42 36.41
CA GLY A 265 36.66 -19.47 37.30
C GLY A 265 35.15 -19.37 37.50
N ASN A 266 34.71 -19.10 38.73
CA ASN A 266 33.27 -18.95 39.07
C ASN A 266 32.87 -17.48 39.36
N THR A 267 33.79 -16.53 39.14
CA THR A 267 33.53 -15.09 39.30
C THR A 267 33.35 -14.38 37.94
N GLU A 268 32.35 -13.53 37.86
CA GLU A 268 32.09 -12.68 36.69
C GLU A 268 33.04 -11.46 36.76
N ASP A 269 33.97 -11.35 35.82
CA ASP A 269 34.95 -10.25 35.76
C ASP A 269 34.38 -9.03 35.04
N SER A 270 33.62 -9.26 33.95
CA SER A 270 32.95 -8.19 33.24
C SER A 270 31.72 -8.73 32.49
N SER A 271 30.67 -7.91 32.36
CA SER A 271 29.49 -8.27 31.58
C SER A 271 29.00 -7.09 30.72
N PHE A 272 28.49 -7.43 29.57
CA PHE A 272 27.88 -6.52 28.63
C PHE A 272 26.50 -7.07 28.24
N SER A 273 25.46 -6.24 28.32
CA SER A 273 24.11 -6.60 27.92
C SER A 273 23.64 -5.69 26.79
N ILE A 274 23.06 -6.29 25.77
CA ILE A 274 22.41 -5.61 24.64
C ILE A 274 20.93 -5.95 24.66
#